data_4c93dafc9cae9a2e154d571147593a0f
#
_entry.id   4c93dafc9cae9a2e154d571147593a0f
#
_cell.length_a   1.000
_cell.length_b   1.000
_cell.length_c   1.000
_cell.angle_alpha   90.00
_cell.angle_beta   90.00
_cell.angle_gamma   90.00
#
_symmetry.space_group_name_H-M   'P 1'
#
loop_
_entity.id
_entity.type
_entity.pdbx_description
1 polymer ?
#
loop_
_entity_poly.entity_id
_entity_poly.type
_entity_poly.pdbx_seq_one_letter_code
_entity_poly.pdbx_strand_id
1 'polypeptide(L)'
;MNNQLTLFDRDSDYLESSVKDFDSKTASFLEHASLIYKLGESLIADEITALSELIKNAYDADATVCALSISSDYIEEIDGKECTGCIELSDNGCGMDLTTIVNGWLTLSNSPKKKMKKEQKTTPKYHRYPLGDKGLGRLSVQKIGRYMQMTTKAADSNIEYRVIIPWGDFLKNTTIDQIPVTIEKQDVVSQKSYTKIIIKDLINPEMWGQTEQISLLTNSINKIVSPFRSKKSSFHVVAQINGQPIDTENKVFD
;
A
#
# COMPACT_ATOMS: atom_id res chain seq x y z
N MET A 1 -14.03 -4.75 -40.28
CA MET A 1 -15.16 -4.50 -39.33
C MET A 1 -14.63 -4.86 -37.95
N ASN A 2 -14.23 -3.84 -37.18
CA ASN A 2 -13.68 -4.01 -35.84
C ASN A 2 -14.84 -4.21 -34.85
N ASN A 3 -15.00 -5.44 -34.37
CA ASN A 3 -15.81 -5.70 -33.18
C ASN A 3 -15.01 -5.25 -31.94
N GLN A 4 -15.12 -3.99 -31.58
CA GLN A 4 -14.87 -3.57 -30.20
C GLN A 4 -16.08 -4.04 -29.37
N LEU A 5 -15.95 -5.22 -28.74
CA LEU A 5 -16.83 -5.60 -27.63
C LEU A 5 -16.58 -4.60 -26.51
N THR A 6 -17.56 -3.75 -26.24
CA THR A 6 -17.52 -2.80 -25.14
C THR A 6 -17.51 -3.53 -23.81
N LEU A 7 -16.90 -2.93 -22.80
CA LEU A 7 -16.79 -3.48 -21.42
C LEU A 7 -18.15 -3.92 -20.83
N PHE A 8 -19.25 -3.40 -21.36
CA PHE A 8 -20.63 -3.66 -20.93
C PHE A 8 -21.21 -5.01 -21.40
N ASP A 9 -20.72 -5.58 -22.50
CA ASP A 9 -21.28 -6.84 -23.03
C ASP A 9 -20.85 -8.09 -22.25
N ARG A 10 -19.78 -8.01 -21.45
CA ARG A 10 -19.31 -9.12 -20.59
C ARG A 10 -19.99 -9.17 -19.23
N ASP A 11 -20.57 -8.06 -18.78
CA ASP A 11 -21.25 -7.97 -17.48
C ASP A 11 -22.64 -8.63 -17.48
N SER A 12 -23.27 -8.81 -18.65
CA SER A 12 -24.61 -9.36 -18.75
C SER A 12 -24.69 -10.85 -18.37
N ASP A 13 -23.73 -11.65 -18.82
CA ASP A 13 -23.75 -13.11 -18.59
C ASP A 13 -23.54 -13.48 -17.11
N TYR A 14 -22.76 -12.68 -16.38
CA TYR A 14 -22.53 -12.89 -14.95
C TYR A 14 -23.76 -12.49 -14.13
N LEU A 15 -24.36 -11.35 -14.46
CA LEU A 15 -25.60 -10.88 -13.82
C LEU A 15 -26.76 -11.83 -14.08
N GLU A 16 -26.88 -12.40 -15.29
CA GLU A 16 -27.92 -13.38 -15.61
C GLU A 16 -27.74 -14.69 -14.84
N SER A 17 -26.50 -15.16 -14.60
CA SER A 17 -26.25 -16.35 -13.80
C SER A 17 -26.60 -16.15 -12.32
N SER A 18 -26.34 -14.95 -11.79
CA SER A 18 -26.68 -14.59 -10.42
C SER A 18 -28.17 -14.38 -10.17
N VAL A 19 -28.94 -14.05 -11.22
CA VAL A 19 -30.39 -13.86 -11.11
C VAL A 19 -31.17 -15.18 -11.12
N LYS A 20 -30.60 -16.27 -11.68
CA LYS A 20 -31.30 -17.55 -11.79
C LYS A 20 -31.57 -18.27 -10.47
N ASP A 21 -30.87 -17.91 -9.39
CA ASP A 21 -30.97 -18.54 -8.07
C ASP A 21 -31.79 -17.68 -7.05
N PHE A 22 -32.45 -16.59 -7.48
CA PHE A 22 -33.25 -15.76 -6.58
C PHE A 22 -34.63 -16.36 -6.31
N ASP A 23 -34.69 -17.20 -5.28
CA ASP A 23 -35.99 -17.70 -4.75
C ASP A 23 -36.48 -16.90 -3.52
N SER A 24 -35.91 -15.72 -3.25
CA SER A 24 -36.31 -14.89 -2.11
C SER A 24 -36.74 -13.50 -2.53
N LYS A 25 -37.66 -12.89 -1.75
CA LYS A 25 -38.14 -11.51 -1.94
C LYS A 25 -37.09 -10.44 -1.53
N THR A 26 -35.91 -10.83 -1.13
CA THR A 26 -34.84 -9.93 -0.68
C THR A 26 -33.63 -10.10 -1.58
N ALA A 27 -33.08 -8.97 -2.08
CA ALA A 27 -31.83 -8.92 -2.82
C ALA A 27 -30.79 -8.11 -2.04
N SER A 28 -29.51 -8.45 -2.20
CA SER A 28 -28.38 -7.71 -1.63
C SER A 28 -27.56 -7.09 -2.76
N PHE A 29 -26.83 -6.01 -2.47
CA PHE A 29 -25.83 -5.48 -3.39
C PHE A 29 -24.68 -6.49 -3.54
N LEU A 30 -24.27 -6.76 -4.78
CA LEU A 30 -23.07 -7.50 -5.09
C LEU A 30 -21.93 -6.51 -5.32
N GLU A 31 -20.78 -6.78 -4.70
CA GLU A 31 -19.62 -5.90 -4.76
C GLU A 31 -18.65 -6.39 -5.84
N HIS A 32 -18.66 -5.70 -6.98
CA HIS A 32 -17.71 -5.99 -8.07
C HIS A 32 -16.29 -5.55 -7.67
N ALA A 33 -15.28 -6.38 -8.01
CA ALA A 33 -13.89 -6.13 -7.63
C ALA A 33 -13.35 -4.77 -8.12
N SER A 34 -13.77 -4.32 -9.30
CA SER A 34 -13.37 -3.01 -9.84
C SER A 34 -13.81 -1.81 -8.97
N LEU A 35 -14.73 -2.00 -8.02
CA LEU A 35 -15.11 -0.95 -7.07
C LEU A 35 -13.90 -0.53 -6.21
N ILE A 36 -13.12 -1.51 -5.73
CA ILE A 36 -11.88 -1.22 -4.97
C ILE A 36 -10.90 -0.42 -5.81
N TYR A 37 -10.74 -0.80 -7.08
CA TYR A 37 -9.86 -0.10 -8.01
C TYR A 37 -10.32 1.35 -8.24
N LYS A 38 -11.60 1.57 -8.54
CA LYS A 38 -12.20 2.90 -8.73
C LYS A 38 -12.09 3.77 -7.48
N LEU A 39 -12.27 3.19 -6.28
CA LEU A 39 -12.06 3.92 -5.02
C LEU A 39 -10.61 4.39 -4.88
N GLY A 40 -9.62 3.54 -5.16
CA GLY A 40 -8.22 3.94 -5.14
C GLY A 40 -7.91 5.03 -6.15
N GLU A 41 -8.39 4.91 -7.38
CA GLU A 41 -8.22 5.94 -8.41
C GLU A 41 -8.80 7.30 -8.02
N SER A 42 -9.99 7.31 -7.43
CA SER A 42 -10.66 8.58 -7.05
C SER A 42 -10.06 9.25 -5.81
N LEU A 43 -9.43 8.50 -4.93
CA LEU A 43 -8.99 8.96 -3.62
C LEU A 43 -7.50 9.31 -3.55
N ILE A 44 -6.70 8.81 -4.49
CA ILE A 44 -5.26 9.02 -4.57
C ILE A 44 -4.94 9.74 -5.88
N ALA A 45 -4.31 10.91 -5.79
CA ALA A 45 -4.06 11.76 -6.95
C ALA A 45 -3.06 11.15 -7.92
N ASP A 46 -1.89 10.70 -7.42
CA ASP A 46 -0.77 10.22 -8.21
C ASP A 46 0.09 9.20 -7.44
N GLU A 47 1.09 8.62 -8.11
CA GLU A 47 1.98 7.59 -7.57
C GLU A 47 2.87 8.13 -6.43
N ILE A 48 3.28 9.40 -6.49
CA ILE A 48 4.10 10.02 -5.44
C ILE A 48 3.26 10.22 -4.18
N THR A 49 2.01 10.65 -4.32
CA THR A 49 1.05 10.73 -3.22
C THR A 49 0.83 9.34 -2.61
N ALA A 50 0.66 8.31 -3.46
CA ALA A 50 0.50 6.93 -3.04
C ALA A 50 1.70 6.44 -2.20
N LEU A 51 2.92 6.66 -2.68
CA LEU A 51 4.15 6.29 -1.97
C LEU A 51 4.31 7.07 -0.66
N SER A 52 3.95 8.35 -0.66
CA SER A 52 3.98 9.20 0.53
C SER A 52 3.04 8.69 1.63
N GLU A 53 1.87 8.15 1.27
CA GLU A 53 0.96 7.51 2.24
C GLU A 53 1.58 6.26 2.89
N LEU A 54 2.35 5.47 2.14
CA LEU A 54 3.08 4.33 2.71
C LEU A 54 4.19 4.78 3.67
N ILE A 55 4.93 5.84 3.34
CA ILE A 55 5.95 6.43 4.23
C ILE A 55 5.31 6.99 5.51
N LYS A 56 4.14 7.64 5.40
CA LYS A 56 3.36 8.09 6.58
C LYS A 56 2.92 6.92 7.45
N ASN A 57 2.62 5.77 6.86
CA ASN A 57 2.29 4.58 7.64
C ASN A 57 3.48 4.11 8.49
N ALA A 58 4.70 4.15 7.96
CA ALA A 58 5.92 3.86 8.73
C ALA A 58 6.09 4.84 9.90
N TYR A 59 5.88 6.14 9.67
CA TYR A 59 5.91 7.16 10.75
C TYR A 59 4.86 6.85 11.84
N ASP A 60 3.63 6.53 11.44
CA ASP A 60 2.53 6.21 12.34
C ASP A 60 2.74 4.88 13.08
N ALA A 61 3.59 4.00 12.57
CA ALA A 61 3.99 2.74 13.22
C ALA A 61 5.17 2.94 14.21
N ASP A 62 5.50 4.18 14.59
CA ASP A 62 6.64 4.49 15.45
C ASP A 62 7.99 4.03 14.89
N ALA A 63 8.14 3.96 13.58
CA ALA A 63 9.45 3.71 12.98
C ALA A 63 10.41 4.88 13.21
N THR A 64 11.71 4.59 13.33
CA THR A 64 12.75 5.61 13.31
C THR A 64 13.44 5.70 11.94
N VAL A 65 13.36 4.62 11.17
CA VAL A 65 13.91 4.55 9.82
C VAL A 65 12.87 3.94 8.89
N CYS A 66 12.70 4.57 7.74
CA CYS A 66 12.00 4.03 6.58
C CYS A 66 12.98 4.01 5.41
N ALA A 67 13.29 2.83 4.88
CA ALA A 67 14.13 2.66 3.71
C ALA A 67 13.26 2.45 2.47
N LEU A 68 13.53 3.20 1.41
CA LEU A 68 12.83 3.15 0.13
C LEU A 68 13.84 2.85 -0.99
N SER A 69 13.59 1.82 -1.78
CA SER A 69 14.35 1.51 -2.98
C SER A 69 13.39 1.39 -4.16
N ILE A 70 13.69 2.11 -5.23
CA ILE A 70 12.94 2.06 -6.50
C ILE A 70 13.90 1.56 -7.57
N SER A 71 13.52 0.50 -8.28
CA SER A 71 14.24 -0.08 -9.40
C SER A 71 13.30 -0.12 -10.61
N SER A 72 13.40 0.89 -11.47
CA SER A 72 12.51 1.05 -12.62
C SER A 72 12.81 0.08 -13.75
N ASP A 73 14.03 -0.41 -13.83
CA ASP A 73 14.56 -1.36 -14.84
C ASP A 73 14.54 -2.82 -14.37
N TYR A 74 14.02 -3.08 -13.17
CA TYR A 74 13.88 -4.44 -12.65
C TYR A 74 12.91 -5.24 -13.52
N ILE A 75 13.31 -6.47 -13.88
CA ILE A 75 12.47 -7.40 -14.66
C ILE A 75 12.38 -8.72 -13.91
N GLU A 76 11.17 -9.25 -13.77
CA GLU A 76 10.90 -10.55 -13.17
C GLU A 76 9.69 -11.19 -13.86
N GLU A 77 9.65 -12.51 -13.91
CA GLU A 77 8.48 -13.26 -14.34
C GLU A 77 7.63 -13.68 -13.13
N ILE A 78 6.35 -13.27 -13.11
CA ILE A 78 5.38 -13.67 -12.09
C ILE A 78 4.20 -14.32 -12.81
N ASP A 79 3.91 -15.59 -12.48
CA ASP A 79 2.81 -16.36 -13.07
C ASP A 79 2.85 -16.39 -14.62
N GLY A 80 4.06 -16.52 -15.20
CA GLY A 80 4.26 -16.57 -16.64
C GLY A 80 4.11 -15.22 -17.37
N LYS A 81 4.07 -14.11 -16.62
CA LYS A 81 3.99 -12.75 -17.15
C LYS A 81 5.24 -11.96 -16.75
N GLU A 82 5.87 -11.31 -17.73
CA GLU A 82 6.94 -10.37 -17.47
C GLU A 82 6.40 -9.15 -16.72
N CYS A 83 6.99 -8.85 -15.58
CA CYS A 83 6.68 -7.74 -14.70
C CYS A 83 7.85 -6.77 -14.67
N THR A 84 7.58 -5.49 -14.90
CA THR A 84 8.61 -4.45 -14.97
C THR A 84 8.52 -3.51 -13.79
N GLY A 85 9.69 -3.20 -13.20
CA GLY A 85 9.84 -2.28 -12.08
C GLY A 85 9.48 -2.90 -10.73
N CYS A 86 10.22 -2.45 -9.72
CA CYS A 86 10.04 -2.88 -8.33
C CYS A 86 10.24 -1.69 -7.39
N ILE A 87 9.36 -1.56 -6.40
CA ILE A 87 9.53 -0.65 -5.26
C ILE A 87 9.56 -1.49 -3.99
N GLU A 88 10.61 -1.30 -3.19
CA GLU A 88 10.70 -1.85 -1.84
C GLU A 88 10.65 -0.71 -0.82
N LEU A 89 9.77 -0.84 0.16
CA LEU A 89 9.69 0.04 1.30
C LEU A 89 9.76 -0.81 2.57
N SER A 90 10.67 -0.46 3.48
CA SER A 90 10.80 -1.17 4.76
C SER A 90 10.95 -0.19 5.91
N ASP A 91 10.38 -0.52 7.06
CA ASP A 91 10.45 0.26 8.27
C ASP A 91 10.75 -0.62 9.49
N ASN A 92 11.30 0.01 10.52
CA ASN A 92 11.59 -0.61 11.82
C ASN A 92 10.54 -0.24 12.89
N GLY A 93 9.31 -0.04 12.48
CA GLY A 93 8.19 0.29 13.37
C GLY A 93 7.68 -0.90 14.19
N CYS A 94 6.49 -0.75 14.78
CA CYS A 94 5.91 -1.78 15.64
C CYS A 94 5.49 -3.06 14.93
N GLY A 95 5.45 -3.08 13.59
CA GLY A 95 4.94 -4.20 12.82
C GLY A 95 3.45 -4.47 13.06
N MET A 96 2.96 -5.61 12.58
CA MET A 96 1.55 -5.98 12.69
C MET A 96 1.39 -7.45 13.06
N ASP A 97 0.43 -7.73 13.92
CA ASP A 97 -0.14 -9.05 14.16
C ASP A 97 -1.27 -9.34 13.15
N LEU A 98 -1.79 -10.57 13.15
CA LEU A 98 -2.87 -10.96 12.25
C LEU A 98 -4.12 -10.10 12.40
N THR A 99 -4.50 -9.74 13.62
CA THR A 99 -5.67 -8.91 13.90
C THR A 99 -5.50 -7.51 13.28
N THR A 100 -4.31 -6.94 13.42
CA THR A 100 -3.96 -5.64 12.83
C THR A 100 -3.93 -5.71 11.30
N ILE A 101 -3.43 -6.81 10.72
CA ILE A 101 -3.45 -7.03 9.26
C ILE A 101 -4.89 -7.06 8.76
N VAL A 102 -5.75 -7.90 9.34
CA VAL A 102 -7.15 -8.04 8.92
C VAL A 102 -7.90 -6.72 9.06
N ASN A 103 -7.83 -6.08 10.22
CA ASN A 103 -8.55 -4.83 10.48
C ASN A 103 -7.94 -3.63 9.76
N GLY A 104 -6.62 -3.60 9.62
CA GLY A 104 -5.88 -2.48 9.04
C GLY A 104 -5.73 -2.54 7.52
N TRP A 105 -5.63 -3.74 6.92
CA TRP A 105 -5.37 -3.91 5.49
C TRP A 105 -6.54 -4.52 4.72
N LEU A 106 -7.24 -5.49 5.29
CA LEU A 106 -8.28 -6.22 4.55
C LEU A 106 -9.69 -5.67 4.81
N THR A 107 -9.91 -4.97 5.93
CA THR A 107 -11.22 -4.36 6.21
C THR A 107 -11.29 -2.94 5.66
N LEU A 108 -11.98 -2.75 4.55
CA LEU A 108 -12.13 -1.44 3.91
C LEU A 108 -12.92 -0.47 4.82
N SER A 109 -12.62 0.83 4.69
CA SER A 109 -13.25 1.91 5.47
C SER A 109 -13.06 1.83 6.99
N ASN A 110 -12.37 0.83 7.52
CA ASN A 110 -11.99 0.80 8.92
C ASN A 110 -10.68 1.57 9.13
N SER A 111 -10.74 2.70 9.84
CA SER A 111 -9.57 3.54 10.11
C SER A 111 -9.40 3.75 11.62
N PRO A 112 -8.62 2.89 12.30
CA PRO A 112 -8.26 3.10 13.70
C PRO A 112 -7.61 4.48 13.95
N LYS A 113 -6.82 4.96 12.97
CA LYS A 113 -6.15 6.27 13.02
C LYS A 113 -7.13 7.45 13.08
N LYS A 114 -8.26 7.36 12.38
CA LYS A 114 -9.32 8.39 12.43
C LYS A 114 -9.91 8.48 13.84
N LYS A 115 -10.09 7.34 14.52
CA LYS A 115 -10.53 7.28 15.92
C LYS A 115 -9.47 7.88 16.84
N MET A 116 -8.20 7.50 16.68
CA MET A 116 -7.08 8.06 17.46
C MET A 116 -7.01 9.59 17.35
N LYS A 117 -7.12 10.14 16.13
CA LYS A 117 -7.13 11.60 15.92
C LYS A 117 -8.31 12.28 16.61
N LYS A 118 -9.52 11.72 16.48
CA LYS A 118 -10.71 12.27 17.16
C LYS A 118 -10.56 12.25 18.69
N GLU A 119 -9.90 11.26 19.24
CA GLU A 119 -9.63 11.10 20.67
C GLU A 119 -8.32 11.78 21.11
N GLN A 120 -7.63 12.50 20.20
CA GLN A 120 -6.33 13.16 20.43
C GLN A 120 -5.25 12.20 20.98
N LYS A 121 -5.35 10.92 20.62
CA LYS A 121 -4.36 9.90 21.00
C LYS A 121 -3.14 9.94 20.11
N THR A 122 -2.00 9.70 20.71
CA THR A 122 -0.69 9.59 20.05
C THR A 122 -0.24 8.14 19.94
N THR A 123 0.81 7.90 19.13
CA THR A 123 1.44 6.58 19.04
C THR A 123 2.07 6.18 20.38
N PRO A 124 2.14 4.85 20.67
CA PRO A 124 2.52 4.38 22.02
C PRO A 124 3.95 4.72 22.43
N LYS A 125 4.91 4.60 21.51
CA LYS A 125 6.35 4.68 21.82
C LYS A 125 6.90 6.10 21.75
N TYR A 126 6.60 6.82 20.67
CA TYR A 126 7.17 8.16 20.44
C TYR A 126 6.15 9.28 20.58
N HIS A 127 4.92 8.96 20.97
CA HIS A 127 3.83 9.92 21.21
C HIS A 127 3.60 10.85 20.01
N ARG A 128 3.66 10.29 18.80
CA ARG A 128 3.44 11.00 17.56
C ARG A 128 1.95 11.15 17.27
N TYR A 129 1.54 12.30 16.77
CA TYR A 129 0.20 12.44 16.19
C TYR A 129 0.17 11.72 14.84
N PRO A 130 -0.79 10.81 14.58
CA PRO A 130 -0.88 10.12 13.31
C PRO A 130 -1.02 11.08 12.12
N LEU A 131 -0.22 10.86 11.07
CA LEU A 131 -0.28 11.62 9.83
C LEU A 131 -1.37 11.10 8.89
N GLY A 132 -1.61 9.78 8.87
CA GLY A 132 -2.62 9.16 8.03
C GLY A 132 -4.05 9.55 8.45
N ASP A 133 -4.91 9.90 7.49
CA ASP A 133 -6.26 10.40 7.76
C ASP A 133 -7.38 9.45 7.36
N LYS A 134 -7.30 8.94 6.13
CA LYS A 134 -8.47 8.37 5.45
C LYS A 134 -8.62 6.86 5.61
N GLY A 135 -7.59 6.15 6.11
CA GLY A 135 -7.57 4.69 6.15
C GLY A 135 -7.55 4.04 4.75
N LEU A 136 -7.11 4.80 3.75
CA LEU A 136 -7.12 4.43 2.35
C LEU A 136 -5.72 4.21 1.77
N GLY A 137 -4.66 4.47 2.56
CA GLY A 137 -3.27 4.33 2.13
C GLY A 137 -2.93 2.94 1.59
N ARG A 138 -3.65 1.89 2.03
CA ARG A 138 -3.52 0.53 1.48
C ARG A 138 -4.00 0.42 0.03
N LEU A 139 -5.04 1.18 -0.35
CA LEU A 139 -5.53 1.22 -1.73
C LEU A 139 -4.63 2.05 -2.65
N SER A 140 -3.70 2.83 -2.08
CA SER A 140 -2.77 3.63 -2.87
C SER A 140 -1.80 2.76 -3.67
N VAL A 141 -1.49 1.56 -3.18
CA VAL A 141 -0.55 0.64 -3.83
C VAL A 141 -0.97 0.31 -5.27
N GLN A 142 -2.26 0.17 -5.53
CA GLN A 142 -2.78 -0.12 -6.88
C GLN A 142 -2.51 1.00 -7.91
N LYS A 143 -2.21 2.23 -7.46
CA LYS A 143 -1.73 3.31 -8.34
C LYS A 143 -0.27 3.09 -8.77
N ILE A 144 0.50 2.37 -7.98
CA ILE A 144 1.94 2.19 -8.15
C ILE A 144 2.22 0.93 -8.97
N GLY A 145 1.60 -0.19 -8.61
CA GLY A 145 1.87 -1.48 -9.26
C GLY A 145 0.75 -2.49 -9.10
N ARG A 146 0.83 -3.56 -9.87
CA ARG A 146 -0.22 -4.59 -9.96
C ARG A 146 -0.06 -5.73 -8.99
N TYR A 147 1.11 -5.86 -8.37
CA TYR A 147 1.41 -6.92 -7.42
C TYR A 147 2.01 -6.34 -6.15
N MET A 148 1.52 -6.74 -4.99
CA MET A 148 2.06 -6.32 -3.70
C MET A 148 2.30 -7.52 -2.80
N GLN A 149 3.48 -7.54 -2.18
CA GLN A 149 3.80 -8.41 -1.06
C GLN A 149 4.16 -7.56 0.16
N MET A 150 3.53 -7.83 1.28
CA MET A 150 3.88 -7.23 2.56
C MET A 150 4.37 -8.32 3.51
N THR A 151 5.51 -8.12 4.13
CA THR A 151 6.04 -8.96 5.20
C THR A 151 6.11 -8.13 6.47
N THR A 152 5.54 -8.64 7.56
CA THR A 152 5.49 -7.88 8.82
C THR A 152 5.58 -8.78 10.04
N LYS A 153 6.20 -8.27 11.09
CA LYS A 153 6.35 -8.93 12.39
C LYS A 153 6.13 -7.94 13.52
N ALA A 154 5.20 -8.24 14.41
CA ALA A 154 4.96 -7.43 15.59
C ALA A 154 6.08 -7.58 16.64
N ALA A 155 6.26 -6.55 17.51
CA ALA A 155 7.36 -6.50 18.48
C ALA A 155 7.37 -7.72 19.42
N ASP A 156 6.22 -8.08 19.98
CA ASP A 156 6.11 -9.11 21.01
C ASP A 156 5.65 -10.47 20.44
N SER A 157 5.97 -10.73 19.16
CA SER A 157 5.58 -11.95 18.45
C SER A 157 6.82 -12.66 17.91
N ASN A 158 6.78 -13.98 17.87
CA ASN A 158 7.71 -14.84 17.12
C ASN A 158 7.15 -15.23 15.76
N ILE A 159 6.02 -14.65 15.35
CA ILE A 159 5.35 -14.94 14.09
C ILE A 159 5.54 -13.77 13.14
N GLU A 160 6.04 -14.07 11.96
CA GLU A 160 6.07 -13.20 10.79
C GLU A 160 4.89 -13.55 9.88
N TYR A 161 4.25 -12.54 9.34
CA TYR A 161 3.19 -12.72 8.34
C TYR A 161 3.65 -12.17 7.00
N ARG A 162 3.38 -12.94 5.93
CA ARG A 162 3.50 -12.51 4.55
C ARG A 162 2.12 -12.42 3.93
N VAL A 163 1.76 -11.25 3.43
CA VAL A 163 0.47 -10.96 2.78
C VAL A 163 0.73 -10.64 1.32
N ILE A 164 0.03 -11.32 0.41
CA ILE A 164 0.15 -11.13 -1.02
C ILE A 164 -1.20 -10.65 -1.55
N ILE A 165 -1.20 -9.50 -2.23
CA ILE A 165 -2.40 -8.91 -2.84
C ILE A 165 -2.15 -8.72 -4.34
N PRO A 166 -2.86 -9.47 -5.20
CA PRO A 166 -2.77 -9.33 -6.65
C PRO A 166 -3.66 -8.18 -7.14
N TRP A 167 -3.20 -6.93 -7.00
CA TRP A 167 -4.00 -5.75 -7.37
C TRP A 167 -4.48 -5.77 -8.83
N GLY A 168 -3.70 -6.35 -9.73
CA GLY A 168 -4.09 -6.51 -11.14
C GLY A 168 -5.34 -7.38 -11.33
N ASP A 169 -5.62 -8.29 -10.40
CA ASP A 169 -6.77 -9.18 -10.47
C ASP A 169 -8.10 -8.47 -10.15
N PHE A 170 -8.05 -7.33 -9.44
CA PHE A 170 -9.22 -6.50 -9.20
C PHE A 170 -9.77 -5.80 -10.45
N LEU A 171 -9.04 -5.88 -11.57
CA LEU A 171 -9.51 -5.44 -12.88
C LEU A 171 -10.24 -6.55 -13.66
N LYS A 172 -10.22 -7.80 -13.16
CA LYS A 172 -10.95 -8.90 -13.76
C LYS A 172 -12.45 -8.74 -13.49
N ASN A 173 -13.28 -9.29 -14.37
CA ASN A 173 -14.72 -9.29 -14.21
C ASN A 173 -15.15 -10.34 -13.18
N THR A 174 -15.11 -9.97 -11.91
CA THR A 174 -15.41 -10.85 -10.78
C THR A 174 -15.82 -10.06 -9.54
N THR A 175 -16.33 -10.72 -8.52
CA THR A 175 -16.64 -10.10 -7.22
C THR A 175 -15.41 -10.05 -6.31
N ILE A 176 -15.44 -9.15 -5.32
CA ILE A 176 -14.31 -8.93 -4.39
C ILE A 176 -13.93 -10.21 -3.64
N ASP A 177 -14.91 -10.99 -3.22
CA ASP A 177 -14.73 -12.22 -2.46
C ASP A 177 -14.04 -13.35 -3.26
N GLN A 178 -14.05 -13.25 -4.59
CA GLN A 178 -13.39 -14.21 -5.48
C GLN A 178 -11.91 -13.92 -5.74
N ILE A 179 -11.41 -12.77 -5.30
CA ILE A 179 -9.98 -12.44 -5.44
C ILE A 179 -9.24 -12.89 -4.20
N PRO A 180 -8.38 -13.92 -4.30
CA PRO A 180 -7.68 -14.44 -3.15
C PRO A 180 -6.60 -13.47 -2.67
N VAL A 181 -6.63 -13.12 -1.39
CA VAL A 181 -5.52 -12.51 -0.68
C VAL A 181 -4.85 -13.60 0.13
N THR A 182 -3.58 -13.88 -0.17
CA THR A 182 -2.84 -14.92 0.53
C THR A 182 -2.21 -14.37 1.80
N ILE A 183 -2.39 -15.06 2.92
CA ILE A 183 -1.70 -14.77 4.18
C ILE A 183 -0.96 -16.03 4.61
N GLU A 184 0.35 -15.93 4.67
CA GLU A 184 1.23 -16.98 5.15
C GLU A 184 1.81 -16.58 6.51
N LYS A 185 2.05 -17.54 7.39
CA LYS A 185 2.71 -17.33 8.67
C LYS A 185 3.97 -18.17 8.75
N GLN A 186 5.01 -17.61 9.36
CA GLN A 186 6.28 -18.27 9.61
C GLN A 186 6.76 -17.97 11.02
N ASP A 187 7.27 -18.99 11.71
CA ASP A 187 7.97 -18.77 12.98
C ASP A 187 9.38 -18.23 12.73
N VAL A 188 9.73 -17.16 13.45
CA VAL A 188 11.03 -16.49 13.31
C VAL A 188 11.64 -16.18 14.67
N VAL A 189 12.97 -16.28 14.77
CA VAL A 189 13.73 -16.06 16.00
C VAL A 189 14.14 -14.58 16.18
N SER A 190 13.60 -13.66 15.38
CA SER A 190 13.97 -12.25 15.45
C SER A 190 13.26 -11.53 16.59
N GLN A 191 13.99 -10.75 17.37
CA GLN A 191 13.43 -9.83 18.38
C GLN A 191 12.95 -8.50 17.79
N LYS A 192 13.28 -8.20 16.52
CA LYS A 192 12.94 -6.93 15.88
C LYS A 192 11.56 -6.99 15.26
N SER A 193 10.80 -5.93 15.47
CA SER A 193 9.57 -5.65 14.71
C SER A 193 9.89 -4.87 13.45
N TYR A 194 9.09 -5.06 12.40
CA TYR A 194 9.25 -4.38 11.13
C TYR A 194 8.05 -4.59 10.21
N THR A 195 7.99 -3.75 9.18
CA THR A 195 7.14 -3.99 8.01
C THR A 195 7.98 -3.76 6.75
N LYS A 196 7.89 -4.68 5.80
CA LYS A 196 8.46 -4.57 4.45
C LYS A 196 7.35 -4.73 3.42
N ILE A 197 7.25 -3.79 2.49
CA ILE A 197 6.31 -3.82 1.37
C ILE A 197 7.13 -3.87 0.08
N ILE A 198 6.80 -4.80 -0.79
CA ILE A 198 7.36 -4.94 -2.13
C ILE A 198 6.23 -4.76 -3.12
N ILE A 199 6.38 -3.84 -4.05
CA ILE A 199 5.42 -3.56 -5.12
C ILE A 199 6.11 -3.88 -6.43
N LYS A 200 5.51 -4.72 -7.25
CA LYS A 200 6.04 -5.16 -8.54
C LYS A 200 5.04 -4.91 -9.67
N ASP A 201 5.51 -5.06 -10.91
CA ASP A 201 4.73 -4.75 -12.12
C ASP A 201 4.21 -3.30 -12.03
N LEU A 202 5.16 -2.35 -11.99
CA LEU A 202 4.83 -0.93 -11.86
C LEU A 202 4.03 -0.45 -13.07
N ILE A 203 3.07 0.44 -12.83
CA ILE A 203 2.19 0.95 -13.89
C ILE A 203 2.98 1.86 -14.82
N ASN A 204 3.82 2.73 -14.28
CA ASN A 204 4.66 3.69 -15.01
C ASN A 204 6.12 3.59 -14.51
N PRO A 205 6.85 2.52 -14.81
CA PRO A 205 8.21 2.33 -14.27
C PRO A 205 9.18 3.44 -14.69
N GLU A 206 9.07 3.93 -15.93
CA GLU A 206 9.96 4.96 -16.50
C GLU A 206 9.84 6.32 -15.81
N MET A 207 8.72 6.64 -15.18
CA MET A 207 8.54 7.92 -14.49
C MET A 207 9.54 8.10 -13.32
N TRP A 208 9.90 7.02 -12.66
CA TRP A 208 10.75 7.06 -11.46
C TRP A 208 12.20 7.47 -11.75
N GLY A 209 12.65 7.39 -13.02
CA GLY A 209 13.95 7.88 -13.47
C GLY A 209 13.97 9.36 -13.90
N GLN A 210 12.82 10.02 -13.97
CA GLN A 210 12.70 11.41 -14.43
C GLN A 210 13.08 12.40 -13.34
N THR A 211 13.93 13.38 -13.65
CA THR A 211 14.42 14.38 -12.68
C THR A 211 13.30 15.13 -11.97
N GLU A 212 12.23 15.48 -12.69
CA GLU A 212 11.07 16.16 -12.13
C GLU A 212 10.38 15.29 -11.07
N GLN A 213 10.16 14.02 -11.37
CA GLN A 213 9.51 13.07 -10.44
C GLN A 213 10.37 12.79 -9.22
N ILE A 214 11.69 12.67 -9.39
CA ILE A 214 12.65 12.56 -8.29
C ILE A 214 12.54 13.79 -7.37
N SER A 215 12.48 14.98 -7.93
CA SER A 215 12.34 16.23 -7.17
C SER A 215 11.02 16.30 -6.41
N LEU A 216 9.90 15.90 -7.05
CA LEU A 216 8.59 15.85 -6.41
C LEU A 216 8.56 14.84 -5.26
N LEU A 217 9.14 13.65 -5.46
CA LEU A 217 9.25 12.63 -4.41
C LEU A 217 10.10 13.14 -3.24
N THR A 218 11.27 13.71 -3.50
CA THR A 218 12.15 14.29 -2.49
C THR A 218 11.42 15.35 -1.67
N ASN A 219 10.72 16.27 -2.33
CA ASN A 219 9.94 17.30 -1.67
C ASN A 219 8.81 16.73 -0.81
N SER A 220 8.17 15.67 -1.29
CA SER A 220 7.10 14.99 -0.55
C SER A 220 7.62 14.29 0.71
N ILE A 221 8.77 13.59 0.61
CA ILE A 221 9.45 12.98 1.74
C ILE A 221 9.86 14.05 2.77
N ASN A 222 10.44 15.15 2.32
CA ASN A 222 10.88 16.24 3.19
C ASN A 222 9.72 16.89 3.97
N LYS A 223 8.51 16.93 3.41
CA LYS A 223 7.31 17.39 4.14
C LYS A 223 6.88 16.43 5.25
N ILE A 224 7.10 15.13 5.08
CA ILE A 224 6.78 14.11 6.10
C ILE A 224 7.82 14.15 7.23
N VAL A 225 9.08 14.29 6.88
CA VAL A 225 10.22 14.38 7.80
C VAL A 225 10.30 15.79 8.40
N SER A 226 9.24 16.27 9.01
CA SER A 226 9.05 17.64 9.51
C SER A 226 10.26 18.23 10.24
N PRO A 227 10.51 19.56 10.09
CA PRO A 227 11.57 20.30 10.78
C PRO A 227 11.42 20.34 12.31
N PHE A 228 10.27 19.98 12.87
CA PHE A 228 10.05 19.93 14.32
C PHE A 228 10.59 18.63 14.94
N ARG A 229 11.86 18.30 14.64
CA ARG A 229 12.54 17.13 15.20
C ARG A 229 12.82 17.35 16.69
N SER A 230 12.06 16.69 17.57
CA SER A 230 12.61 16.45 18.90
C SER A 230 13.70 15.36 18.76
N LYS A 231 14.88 15.56 19.39
CA LYS A 231 16.00 14.61 19.34
C LYS A 231 15.64 13.16 19.76
N LYS A 232 14.51 12.94 20.40
CA LYS A 232 14.05 11.62 20.89
C LYS A 232 13.11 10.87 19.94
N SER A 233 12.56 11.51 18.90
CA SER A 233 11.60 10.90 18.00
C SER A 233 11.94 11.12 16.51
N SER A 234 13.25 11.16 16.19
CA SER A 234 13.68 11.37 14.80
C SER A 234 13.20 10.24 13.90
N PHE A 235 12.52 10.61 12.83
CA PHE A 235 12.15 9.72 11.75
C PHE A 235 12.99 10.09 10.53
N HIS A 236 13.67 9.12 9.96
CA HIS A 236 14.53 9.29 8.79
C HIS A 236 14.00 8.45 7.64
N VAL A 237 14.02 9.01 6.45
CA VAL A 237 13.77 8.26 5.23
C VAL A 237 15.08 8.16 4.46
N VAL A 238 15.52 6.94 4.18
CA VAL A 238 16.67 6.66 3.33
C VAL A 238 16.14 6.17 2.00
N ALA A 239 16.39 6.89 0.92
CA ALA A 239 15.81 6.55 -0.36
C ALA A 239 16.86 6.46 -1.47
N GLN A 240 16.65 5.53 -2.40
CA GLN A 240 17.45 5.36 -3.61
C GLN A 240 16.57 5.03 -4.81
N ILE A 241 17.01 5.44 -5.98
CA ILE A 241 16.39 5.13 -7.28
C ILE A 241 17.44 4.57 -8.21
N ASN A 242 17.21 3.37 -8.73
CA ASN A 242 18.16 2.65 -9.61
C ASN A 242 19.59 2.60 -9.00
N GLY A 243 19.65 2.31 -7.70
CA GLY A 243 20.91 2.25 -6.96
C GLY A 243 21.56 3.59 -6.63
N GLN A 244 20.98 4.72 -7.06
CA GLN A 244 21.50 6.05 -6.76
C GLN A 244 20.73 6.64 -5.57
N PRO A 245 21.43 7.03 -4.48
CA PRO A 245 20.79 7.66 -3.34
C PRO A 245 20.19 9.03 -3.73
N ILE A 246 19.03 9.34 -3.15
CA ILE A 246 18.43 10.66 -3.27
C ILE A 246 18.54 11.39 -1.93
N ASP A 247 18.77 12.71 -1.97
CA ASP A 247 18.92 13.54 -0.78
C ASP A 247 17.54 13.79 -0.13
N THR A 248 17.28 13.07 0.94
CA THR A 248 16.06 13.18 1.75
C THR A 248 16.29 13.95 3.05
N GLU A 249 17.48 14.50 3.27
CA GLU A 249 17.77 15.37 4.40
C GLU A 249 17.35 16.80 4.07
N ASN A 250 16.42 17.34 4.88
CA ASN A 250 16.12 18.77 4.83
C ASN A 250 17.41 19.53 5.12
N LYS A 251 17.99 20.18 4.12
CA LYS A 251 18.90 21.28 4.33
C LYS A 251 18.06 22.37 4.99
N VAL A 252 18.20 22.51 6.30
CA VAL A 252 17.71 23.68 7.01
C VAL A 252 18.39 24.86 6.30
N PHE A 253 17.61 25.69 5.64
CA PHE A 253 18.10 26.99 5.17
C PHE A 253 18.43 27.79 6.43
N ASP A 254 19.73 27.95 6.69
CA ASP A 254 20.26 28.91 7.64
C ASP A 254 19.90 30.34 7.22
#